data_3a5a13aeaa9abda734601c1c25e87a71
#
_entry.id   3a5a13aeaa9abda734601c1c25e87a71
#
_cell.length_a   1.000
_cell.length_b   1.000
_cell.length_c   1.000
_cell.angle_alpha   90.00
_cell.angle_beta   90.00
_cell.angle_gamma   90.00
#
_symmetry.space_group_name_H-M   'P 1'
#
loop_
_entity.id
_entity.type
_entity.pdbx_description
1 polymer ?
#
loop_
_entity_poly.entity_id
_entity_poly.type
_entity_poly.pdbx_seq_one_letter_code
_entity_poly.pdbx_strand_id
1 'polypeptide(L)'
;MDQSHGRIYLFTIFGTRALSLEATRPVHNRVAGNPEDVAAAKSLSDLSHMVYTSVDEKSAEFVIMDLWTNPAGLNQFFSEPRRAEKQAAAGMLTHSEPLLWEPAEGFFTYHIPVPTGHHDRFFALLRGPVVSREQARTLVNRVRVQDIHKARAAGHLSHEVYFRLAQPGAPESLELLSVDGWFDLEGMIRYYNELDAGPALDGIFTAQPSTWLLKHPAGEWIEW
;
A
#
# COMPACT_ATOMS: atom_id res chain seq x y z
N MET A 1 -17.12 -20.99 13.62
CA MET A 1 -17.70 -19.98 12.73
C MET A 1 -16.52 -19.24 12.15
N ASP A 2 -16.34 -19.38 10.86
CA ASP A 2 -15.23 -18.74 10.13
C ASP A 2 -15.47 -17.23 10.08
N GLN A 3 -14.65 -16.45 10.80
CA GLN A 3 -14.75 -14.98 10.85
C GLN A 3 -14.06 -14.30 9.65
N SER A 4 -13.73 -15.06 8.60
CA SER A 4 -13.07 -14.51 7.42
C SER A 4 -13.98 -13.66 6.53
N HIS A 5 -15.29 -13.61 6.80
CA HIS A 5 -16.25 -12.82 6.04
C HIS A 5 -16.14 -11.35 6.42
N GLY A 6 -15.38 -10.60 5.65
CA GLY A 6 -15.30 -9.14 5.75
C GLY A 6 -13.90 -8.54 5.94
N ARG A 7 -12.84 -9.34 6.04
CA ARG A 7 -11.46 -8.81 6.06
C ARG A 7 -11.04 -8.42 4.64
N ILE A 8 -10.48 -7.23 4.51
CA ILE A 8 -9.85 -6.76 3.28
C ILE A 8 -8.34 -6.81 3.50
N TYR A 9 -7.67 -7.56 2.64
CA TYR A 9 -6.22 -7.68 2.62
C TYR A 9 -5.65 -6.70 1.59
N LEU A 10 -4.53 -6.10 1.92
CA LEU A 10 -3.80 -5.24 1.00
C LEU A 10 -2.67 -6.05 0.37
N PHE A 11 -2.60 -6.07 -0.95
CA PHE A 11 -1.45 -6.57 -1.68
C PHE A 11 -0.68 -5.38 -2.24
N THR A 12 0.64 -5.37 -2.07
CA THR A 12 1.50 -4.33 -2.61
C THR A 12 2.62 -4.93 -3.44
N ILE A 13 2.98 -4.23 -4.51
CA ILE A 13 4.27 -4.44 -5.18
C ILE A 13 5.05 -3.15 -5.03
N PHE A 14 6.08 -3.17 -4.18
CA PHE A 14 7.07 -2.10 -4.14
C PHE A 14 8.09 -2.34 -5.24
N GLY A 15 8.22 -1.40 -6.16
CA GLY A 15 9.03 -1.58 -7.35
C GLY A 15 9.88 -0.36 -7.70
N THR A 16 10.88 -0.62 -8.52
CA THR A 16 11.69 0.41 -9.18
C THR A 16 11.46 0.29 -10.68
N ARG A 17 11.00 1.35 -11.32
CA ARG A 17 10.77 1.35 -12.77
C ARG A 17 12.09 1.20 -13.54
N ALA A 18 12.03 0.39 -14.60
CA ALA A 18 13.12 0.29 -15.59
C ALA A 18 13.06 1.42 -16.63
N LEU A 19 11.88 2.04 -16.79
CA LEU A 19 11.55 2.99 -17.85
C LEU A 19 11.04 4.31 -17.26
N SER A 20 10.91 5.35 -18.10
CA SER A 20 10.15 6.55 -17.74
C SER A 20 8.69 6.21 -17.45
N LEU A 21 7.95 7.07 -16.72
CA LEU A 21 6.52 6.85 -16.46
C LEU A 21 5.72 6.72 -17.76
N GLU A 22 6.02 7.56 -18.74
CA GLU A 22 5.38 7.53 -20.03
C GLU A 22 5.58 6.22 -20.78
N ALA A 23 6.78 5.65 -20.72
CA ALA A 23 7.10 4.37 -21.35
C ALA A 23 6.60 3.17 -20.51
N THR A 24 6.48 3.32 -19.19
CA THR A 24 5.95 2.29 -18.30
C THR A 24 4.45 2.09 -18.47
N ARG A 25 3.68 3.18 -18.67
CA ARG A 25 2.23 3.14 -18.79
C ARG A 25 1.70 2.16 -19.85
N PRO A 26 2.13 2.20 -21.13
CA PRO A 26 1.62 1.26 -22.13
C PRO A 26 2.01 -0.19 -21.84
N VAL A 27 3.14 -0.42 -21.18
CA VAL A 27 3.54 -1.77 -20.74
C VAL A 27 2.62 -2.27 -19.63
N HIS A 28 2.40 -1.45 -18.59
CA HIS A 28 1.46 -1.74 -17.52
C HIS A 28 0.05 -2.02 -18.06
N ASN A 29 -0.48 -1.12 -18.87
CA ASN A 29 -1.84 -1.23 -19.39
C ASN A 29 -2.05 -2.48 -20.27
N ARG A 30 -1.03 -2.93 -20.97
CA ARG A 30 -1.08 -4.20 -21.73
C ARG A 30 -1.11 -5.42 -20.81
N VAL A 31 -0.40 -5.38 -19.68
CA VAL A 31 -0.34 -6.50 -18.72
C VAL A 31 -1.58 -6.50 -17.82
N ALA A 32 -1.85 -5.39 -17.14
CA ALA A 32 -2.97 -5.28 -16.21
C ALA A 32 -4.33 -5.22 -16.92
N GLY A 33 -4.40 -4.62 -18.11
CA GLY A 33 -5.64 -4.44 -18.86
C GLY A 33 -6.07 -5.64 -19.71
N ASN A 34 -5.42 -6.78 -19.60
CA ASN A 34 -5.88 -7.98 -20.30
C ASN A 34 -7.25 -8.41 -19.76
N PRO A 35 -8.33 -8.45 -20.57
CA PRO A 35 -9.68 -8.71 -20.07
C PRO A 35 -9.84 -10.06 -19.36
N GLU A 36 -9.12 -11.09 -19.81
CA GLU A 36 -9.17 -12.42 -19.20
C GLU A 36 -8.51 -12.41 -17.81
N ASP A 37 -7.36 -11.70 -17.68
CA ASP A 37 -6.65 -11.59 -16.41
C ASP A 37 -7.44 -10.72 -15.41
N VAL A 38 -8.05 -9.62 -15.85
CA VAL A 38 -8.96 -8.79 -15.02
C VAL A 38 -10.16 -9.60 -14.53
N ALA A 39 -10.83 -10.33 -15.44
CA ALA A 39 -11.96 -11.17 -15.07
C ALA A 39 -11.55 -12.28 -14.08
N ALA A 40 -10.38 -12.89 -14.28
CA ALA A 40 -9.84 -13.89 -13.36
C ALA A 40 -9.52 -13.31 -12.00
N ALA A 41 -8.86 -12.14 -11.90
CA ALA A 41 -8.56 -11.47 -10.64
C ALA A 41 -9.85 -11.17 -9.85
N LYS A 42 -10.83 -10.54 -10.49
CA LYS A 42 -12.14 -10.23 -9.89
C LYS A 42 -12.88 -11.48 -9.44
N SER A 43 -12.85 -12.57 -10.22
CA SER A 43 -13.47 -13.85 -9.84
C SER A 43 -12.80 -14.51 -8.63
N LEU A 44 -11.54 -14.19 -8.38
CA LEU A 44 -10.74 -14.64 -7.24
C LEU A 44 -10.73 -13.65 -6.07
N SER A 45 -11.64 -12.66 -6.10
CA SER A 45 -11.91 -11.71 -5.01
C SER A 45 -10.96 -10.51 -4.96
N ASP A 46 -10.37 -10.12 -6.09
CA ASP A 46 -9.73 -8.82 -6.24
C ASP A 46 -10.80 -7.71 -6.32
N LEU A 47 -10.67 -6.72 -5.46
CA LEU A 47 -11.62 -5.60 -5.35
C LEU A 47 -11.13 -4.36 -6.11
N SER A 48 -9.82 -4.16 -6.17
CA SER A 48 -9.24 -2.97 -6.79
C SER A 48 -7.79 -3.21 -7.18
N HIS A 49 -7.39 -2.55 -8.24
CA HIS A 49 -6.01 -2.46 -8.74
C HIS A 49 -5.66 -1.00 -8.97
N MET A 50 -4.68 -0.47 -8.26
CA MET A 50 -4.28 0.92 -8.29
C MET A 50 -2.77 1.04 -8.45
N VAL A 51 -2.33 2.08 -9.16
CA VAL A 51 -0.91 2.37 -9.37
C VAL A 51 -0.52 3.73 -8.79
N TYR A 52 0.67 3.79 -8.22
CA TYR A 52 1.22 5.00 -7.62
C TYR A 52 2.68 5.18 -7.99
N THR A 53 3.13 6.42 -7.98
CA THR A 53 4.54 6.80 -8.13
C THR A 53 4.93 7.76 -7.01
N SER A 54 6.22 7.90 -6.76
CA SER A 54 6.72 8.89 -5.80
C SER A 54 6.27 10.30 -6.16
N VAL A 55 6.03 11.13 -5.15
CA VAL A 55 5.83 12.58 -5.33
C VAL A 55 7.09 13.27 -5.84
N ASP A 56 8.26 12.71 -5.56
CA ASP A 56 9.53 13.13 -6.18
C ASP A 56 9.59 12.59 -7.62
N GLU A 57 9.48 13.50 -8.57
CA GLU A 57 9.48 13.16 -10.00
C GLU A 57 10.79 12.54 -10.50
N LYS A 58 11.88 12.71 -9.75
CA LYS A 58 13.18 12.09 -10.07
C LYS A 58 13.27 10.65 -9.57
N SER A 59 12.39 10.25 -8.65
CA SER A 59 12.35 8.88 -8.15
C SER A 59 11.81 7.92 -9.20
N ALA A 60 12.41 6.75 -9.29
CA ALA A 60 11.92 5.64 -10.10
C ALA A 60 10.96 4.71 -9.33
N GLU A 61 10.59 5.06 -8.10
CA GLU A 61 9.66 4.28 -7.29
C GLU A 61 8.30 4.15 -7.96
N PHE A 62 7.77 2.94 -7.91
CA PHE A 62 6.48 2.58 -8.46
C PHE A 62 5.82 1.55 -7.54
N VAL A 63 4.62 1.86 -7.09
CA VAL A 63 3.89 1.02 -6.15
C VAL A 63 2.56 0.62 -6.74
N ILE A 64 2.26 -0.68 -6.73
CA ILE A 64 0.95 -1.22 -7.04
C ILE A 64 0.29 -1.56 -5.71
N MET A 65 -0.99 -1.22 -5.56
CA MET A 65 -1.80 -1.51 -4.39
C MET A 65 -3.12 -2.12 -4.83
N ASP A 66 -3.33 -3.38 -4.45
CA ASP A 66 -4.56 -4.12 -4.74
C ASP A 66 -5.25 -4.51 -3.44
N LEU A 67 -6.58 -4.47 -3.43
CA LEU A 67 -7.39 -4.91 -2.30
C LEU A 67 -8.02 -6.27 -2.62
N TRP A 68 -7.87 -7.22 -1.71
CA TRP A 68 -8.38 -8.58 -1.86
C TRP A 68 -9.22 -9.00 -0.65
N THR A 69 -10.31 -9.72 -0.86
CA THR A 69 -11.06 -10.34 0.25
C THR A 69 -10.62 -11.77 0.56
N ASN A 70 -9.80 -12.37 -0.30
CA ASN A 70 -9.36 -13.75 -0.16
C ASN A 70 -7.88 -13.94 -0.49
N PRO A 71 -7.01 -14.16 0.51
CA PRO A 71 -5.58 -14.43 0.28
C PRO A 71 -5.30 -15.67 -0.58
N ALA A 72 -6.15 -16.70 -0.49
CA ALA A 72 -5.98 -17.88 -1.32
C ALA A 72 -6.28 -17.58 -2.79
N GLY A 73 -7.25 -16.71 -3.08
CA GLY A 73 -7.54 -16.24 -4.43
C GLY A 73 -6.36 -15.48 -5.02
N LEU A 74 -5.76 -14.57 -4.25
CA LEU A 74 -4.53 -13.87 -4.65
C LEU A 74 -3.40 -14.85 -4.96
N ASN A 75 -3.13 -15.81 -4.07
CA ASN A 75 -2.09 -16.81 -4.28
C ASN A 75 -2.35 -17.64 -5.55
N GLN A 76 -3.61 -18.04 -5.77
CA GLN A 76 -4.01 -18.76 -6.98
C GLN A 76 -3.78 -17.90 -8.24
N PHE A 77 -4.13 -16.61 -8.18
CA PHE A 77 -3.96 -15.69 -9.30
C PHE A 77 -2.48 -15.56 -9.71
N PHE A 78 -1.58 -15.33 -8.74
CA PHE A 78 -0.16 -15.14 -9.03
C PHE A 78 0.63 -16.43 -9.21
N SER A 79 0.10 -17.60 -8.82
CA SER A 79 0.76 -18.89 -9.05
C SER A 79 0.61 -19.41 -10.47
N GLU A 80 -0.22 -18.78 -11.32
CA GLU A 80 -0.35 -19.19 -12.69
C GLU A 80 0.91 -18.84 -13.52
N PRO A 81 1.62 -19.85 -14.10
CA PRO A 81 2.92 -19.63 -14.74
C PRO A 81 2.89 -18.59 -15.86
N ARG A 82 1.81 -18.56 -16.67
CA ARG A 82 1.66 -17.60 -17.79
C ARG A 82 1.63 -16.14 -17.32
N ARG A 83 1.06 -15.86 -16.15
CA ARG A 83 1.03 -14.49 -15.59
C ARG A 83 2.40 -14.08 -15.08
N ALA A 84 3.08 -14.96 -14.35
CA ALA A 84 4.44 -14.72 -13.91
C ALA A 84 5.39 -14.45 -15.08
N GLU A 85 5.27 -15.24 -16.16
CA GLU A 85 6.05 -15.04 -17.40
C GLU A 85 5.72 -13.70 -18.09
N LYS A 86 4.43 -13.34 -18.20
CA LYS A 86 4.02 -12.04 -18.77
C LYS A 86 4.57 -10.86 -17.98
N GLN A 87 4.50 -10.92 -16.66
CA GLN A 87 5.02 -9.86 -15.78
C GLN A 87 6.54 -9.74 -15.88
N ALA A 88 7.26 -10.87 -15.86
CA ALA A 88 8.71 -10.88 -16.01
C ALA A 88 9.15 -10.39 -17.39
N ALA A 89 8.47 -10.84 -18.46
CA ALA A 89 8.78 -10.44 -19.84
C ALA A 89 8.46 -8.97 -20.14
N ALA A 90 7.58 -8.34 -19.33
CA ALA A 90 7.24 -6.94 -19.52
C ALA A 90 8.41 -5.98 -19.30
N GLY A 91 9.41 -6.36 -18.49
CA GLY A 91 10.61 -5.54 -18.22
C GLY A 91 10.30 -4.17 -17.60
N MET A 92 9.13 -4.04 -16.99
CA MET A 92 8.63 -2.77 -16.46
C MET A 92 9.40 -2.32 -15.21
N LEU A 93 9.78 -3.26 -14.38
CA LEU A 93 10.47 -3.03 -13.11
C LEU A 93 11.87 -3.68 -13.13
N THR A 94 12.86 -2.97 -12.63
CA THR A 94 14.20 -3.52 -12.36
C THR A 94 14.26 -4.26 -11.04
N HIS A 95 13.38 -3.89 -10.12
CA HIS A 95 13.19 -4.53 -8.84
C HIS A 95 11.69 -4.57 -8.52
N SER A 96 11.23 -5.66 -7.93
CA SER A 96 9.86 -5.77 -7.43
C SER A 96 9.80 -6.63 -6.17
N GLU A 97 9.04 -6.17 -5.19
CA GLU A 97 8.82 -6.87 -3.93
C GLU A 97 7.30 -7.00 -3.71
N PRO A 98 6.70 -8.15 -4.11
CA PRO A 98 5.30 -8.43 -3.86
C PRO A 98 5.08 -8.85 -2.41
N LEU A 99 4.15 -8.20 -1.72
CA LEU A 99 3.86 -8.43 -0.31
C LEU A 99 2.35 -8.44 -0.07
N LEU A 100 1.92 -9.36 0.79
CA LEU A 100 0.53 -9.45 1.24
C LEU A 100 0.44 -9.05 2.71
N TRP A 101 -0.55 -8.21 3.01
CA TRP A 101 -0.76 -7.60 4.30
C TRP A 101 -2.14 -7.94 4.84
N GLU A 102 -2.21 -8.31 6.11
CA GLU A 102 -3.46 -8.47 6.85
C GLU A 102 -3.76 -7.21 7.68
N PRO A 103 -5.03 -6.77 7.77
CA PRO A 103 -5.39 -5.63 8.60
C PRO A 103 -5.06 -5.90 10.07
N ALA A 104 -4.43 -4.93 10.71
CA ALA A 104 -3.98 -5.02 12.09
C ALA A 104 -5.13 -4.74 13.07
N GLU A 105 -5.45 -5.72 13.92
CA GLU A 105 -6.54 -5.58 14.88
C GLU A 105 -6.17 -4.70 16.08
N GLY A 106 -7.13 -3.87 16.50
CA GLY A 106 -7.01 -3.03 17.69
C GLY A 106 -6.18 -1.76 17.51
N PHE A 107 -5.74 -1.48 16.29
CA PHE A 107 -5.16 -0.17 15.96
C PHE A 107 -6.26 0.87 15.77
N PHE A 108 -5.94 2.12 16.11
CA PHE A 108 -6.80 3.25 15.84
C PHE A 108 -6.74 3.56 14.34
N THR A 109 -7.79 3.18 13.64
CA THR A 109 -7.95 3.39 12.21
C THR A 109 -9.15 4.27 11.92
N TYR A 110 -9.12 5.03 10.84
CA TYR A 110 -10.26 5.80 10.37
C TYR A 110 -10.23 6.05 8.88
N HIS A 111 -11.41 6.28 8.33
CA HIS A 111 -11.60 6.70 6.96
C HIS A 111 -12.66 7.80 6.92
N ILE A 112 -12.33 8.95 6.32
CA ILE A 112 -13.28 10.03 6.11
C ILE A 112 -13.80 9.92 4.68
N PRO A 113 -15.08 9.65 4.50
CA PRO A 113 -15.67 9.62 3.17
C PRO A 113 -15.73 11.06 2.62
N VAL A 114 -14.88 11.35 1.65
CA VAL A 114 -14.93 12.60 0.88
C VAL A 114 -15.24 12.27 -0.57
N PRO A 115 -16.04 13.07 -1.26
CA PRO A 115 -16.40 12.85 -2.66
C PRO A 115 -15.23 13.28 -3.58
N THR A 116 -14.02 12.77 -3.32
CA THR A 116 -12.86 12.98 -4.19
C THR A 116 -12.69 11.78 -5.11
N GLY A 117 -12.32 12.03 -6.35
CA GLY A 117 -11.86 10.97 -7.25
C GLY A 117 -10.64 10.26 -6.65
N HIS A 118 -10.46 8.98 -6.95
CA HIS A 118 -9.29 8.26 -6.45
C HIS A 118 -7.97 8.82 -7.01
N HIS A 119 -7.98 9.45 -8.17
CA HIS A 119 -6.84 10.15 -8.76
C HIS A 119 -6.40 11.40 -7.99
N ASP A 120 -7.29 11.96 -7.16
CA ASP A 120 -7.01 13.15 -6.34
C ASP A 120 -6.52 12.77 -4.93
N ARG A 121 -6.14 11.50 -4.73
CA ARG A 121 -5.63 11.00 -3.47
C ARG A 121 -4.14 10.78 -3.52
N PHE A 122 -3.52 11.08 -2.40
CA PHE A 122 -2.10 10.86 -2.14
C PHE A 122 -1.97 9.86 -1.00
N PHE A 123 -0.87 9.15 -0.94
CA PHE A 123 -0.62 8.19 0.14
C PHE A 123 0.76 8.39 0.74
N ALA A 124 0.83 8.25 2.05
CA ALA A 124 2.09 8.07 2.75
C ALA A 124 2.11 6.65 3.32
N LEU A 125 3.14 5.91 2.99
CA LEU A 125 3.38 4.57 3.50
C LEU A 125 4.59 4.60 4.43
N LEU A 126 4.47 3.91 5.57
CA LEU A 126 5.56 3.73 6.53
C LEU A 126 5.65 2.25 6.87
N ARG A 127 6.79 1.62 6.55
CA ARG A 127 6.99 0.19 6.69
C ARG A 127 8.24 -0.13 7.48
N GLY A 128 8.15 -1.03 8.44
CA GLY A 128 9.32 -1.47 9.17
C GLY A 128 9.06 -2.59 10.18
N PRO A 129 10.12 -3.23 10.68
CA PRO A 129 10.03 -4.25 11.70
C PRO A 129 9.73 -3.63 13.06
N VAL A 130 8.88 -4.30 13.85
CA VAL A 130 8.49 -3.88 15.21
C VAL A 130 8.93 -4.92 16.24
N VAL A 131 9.02 -4.50 17.52
CA VAL A 131 9.38 -5.39 18.64
C VAL A 131 8.29 -6.44 18.87
N SER A 132 7.03 -6.00 18.91
CA SER A 132 5.85 -6.85 19.02
C SER A 132 4.62 -6.13 18.49
N ARG A 133 3.60 -6.88 18.09
CA ARG A 133 2.32 -6.31 17.63
C ARG A 133 1.64 -5.49 18.72
N GLU A 134 1.70 -5.93 19.98
CA GLU A 134 1.10 -5.24 21.12
C GLU A 134 1.78 -3.90 21.42
N GLN A 135 3.13 -3.89 21.47
CA GLN A 135 3.88 -2.64 21.67
C GLN A 135 3.64 -1.66 20.53
N ALA A 136 3.70 -2.12 19.28
CA ALA A 136 3.42 -1.30 18.11
C ALA A 136 2.01 -0.70 18.19
N ARG A 137 0.98 -1.50 18.53
CA ARG A 137 -0.39 -1.02 18.71
C ARG A 137 -0.48 0.08 19.75
N THR A 138 0.13 -0.10 20.92
CA THR A 138 0.11 0.88 22.00
C THR A 138 0.74 2.20 21.57
N LEU A 139 1.91 2.14 20.94
CA LEU A 139 2.67 3.33 20.56
C LEU A 139 2.03 4.04 19.36
N VAL A 140 1.65 3.32 18.30
CA VAL A 140 0.99 3.90 17.12
C VAL A 140 -0.32 4.56 17.51
N ASN A 141 -1.17 3.89 18.32
CA ASN A 141 -2.42 4.47 18.78
C ASN A 141 -2.20 5.75 19.59
N ARG A 142 -1.19 5.76 20.45
CA ARG A 142 -0.83 6.98 21.23
C ARG A 142 -0.46 8.14 20.31
N VAL A 143 0.45 7.92 19.38
CA VAL A 143 0.88 8.94 18.41
C VAL A 143 -0.32 9.44 17.61
N ARG A 144 -1.12 8.52 17.07
CA ARG A 144 -2.25 8.89 16.21
C ARG A 144 -3.32 9.68 16.97
N VAL A 145 -3.68 9.29 18.17
CA VAL A 145 -4.66 10.02 18.98
C VAL A 145 -4.18 11.44 19.32
N GLN A 146 -2.88 11.61 19.58
CA GLN A 146 -2.32 12.93 19.86
C GLN A 146 -2.29 13.84 18.63
N ASP A 147 -2.09 13.27 17.45
CA ASP A 147 -1.75 14.02 16.24
C ASP A 147 -2.89 14.10 15.20
N ILE A 148 -4.01 13.40 15.42
CA ILE A 148 -5.12 13.30 14.45
C ILE A 148 -5.67 14.67 14.03
N HIS A 149 -5.78 15.62 14.96
CA HIS A 149 -6.33 16.95 14.64
C HIS A 149 -5.40 17.73 13.72
N LYS A 150 -4.09 17.65 13.96
CA LYS A 150 -3.06 18.27 13.10
C LYS A 150 -3.05 17.63 11.72
N ALA A 151 -3.04 16.29 11.66
CA ALA A 151 -3.08 15.55 10.41
C ALA A 151 -4.32 15.90 9.58
N ARG A 152 -5.51 15.90 10.20
CA ARG A 152 -6.77 16.25 9.52
C ARG A 152 -6.80 17.69 9.03
N ALA A 153 -6.27 18.63 9.79
CA ALA A 153 -6.15 20.02 9.36
C ALA A 153 -5.21 20.19 8.15
N ALA A 154 -4.28 19.25 7.95
CA ALA A 154 -3.39 19.18 6.81
C ALA A 154 -3.94 18.34 5.64
N GLY A 155 -5.18 17.86 5.71
CA GLY A 155 -5.83 17.14 4.60
C GLY A 155 -5.79 15.61 4.71
N HIS A 156 -5.50 15.04 5.86
CA HIS A 156 -5.48 13.60 6.08
C HIS A 156 -6.88 12.99 6.05
N LEU A 157 -7.07 11.93 5.29
CA LEU A 157 -8.37 11.27 5.04
C LEU A 157 -8.52 9.94 5.76
N SER A 158 -7.47 9.12 5.74
CA SER A 158 -7.53 7.77 6.28
C SER A 158 -6.23 7.34 6.91
N HIS A 159 -6.32 6.52 7.91
CA HIS A 159 -5.21 5.84 8.56
C HIS A 159 -5.55 4.37 8.70
N GLU A 160 -4.76 3.52 8.09
CA GLU A 160 -4.88 2.08 8.15
C GLU A 160 -3.55 1.45 8.53
N VAL A 161 -3.61 0.37 9.27
CA VAL A 161 -2.43 -0.35 9.73
C VAL A 161 -2.56 -1.83 9.37
N TYR A 162 -1.48 -2.39 8.90
CA TYR A 162 -1.40 -3.76 8.46
C TYR A 162 -0.17 -4.44 9.05
N PHE A 163 -0.22 -5.77 9.16
CA PHE A 163 0.95 -6.61 9.33
C PHE A 163 1.16 -7.47 8.09
N ARG A 164 2.42 -7.72 7.76
CA ARG A 164 2.71 -8.65 6.68
C ARG A 164 2.12 -10.02 7.01
N LEU A 165 1.38 -10.59 6.07
CA LEU A 165 0.82 -11.93 6.24
C LEU A 165 1.94 -12.96 6.23
N ALA A 166 2.02 -13.76 7.29
CA ALA A 166 2.99 -14.84 7.38
C ALA A 166 2.62 -15.98 6.43
N GLN A 167 3.64 -16.65 5.91
CA GLN A 167 3.42 -17.88 5.13
C GLN A 167 2.83 -18.97 6.04
N PRO A 168 2.01 -19.88 5.51
CA PRO A 168 1.46 -20.99 6.29
C PRO A 168 2.56 -21.79 7.03
N GLY A 169 2.42 -21.92 8.34
CA GLY A 169 3.40 -22.61 9.20
C GLY A 169 4.61 -21.77 9.64
N ALA A 170 4.76 -20.55 9.15
CA ALA A 170 5.78 -19.61 9.64
C ALA A 170 5.30 -18.88 10.91
N PRO A 171 6.23 -18.38 11.74
CA PRO A 171 5.89 -17.48 12.84
C PRO A 171 5.15 -16.23 12.33
N GLU A 172 4.34 -15.64 13.21
CA GLU A 172 3.65 -14.39 12.96
C GLU A 172 4.66 -13.28 12.56
N SER A 173 4.33 -12.55 11.50
CA SER A 173 5.21 -11.48 11.05
C SER A 173 5.17 -10.28 12.00
N LEU A 174 6.34 -9.71 12.25
CA LEU A 174 6.54 -8.47 13.00
C LEU A 174 6.85 -7.29 12.07
N GLU A 175 6.51 -7.37 10.80
CA GLU A 175 6.64 -6.28 9.84
C GLU A 175 5.32 -5.50 9.74
N LEU A 176 5.35 -4.23 10.10
CA LEU A 176 4.20 -3.33 10.11
C LEU A 176 4.23 -2.44 8.87
N LEU A 177 3.05 -2.18 8.30
CA LEU A 177 2.81 -1.18 7.27
C LEU A 177 1.68 -0.25 7.75
N SER A 178 1.96 1.05 7.82
CA SER A 178 0.95 2.11 7.96
C SER A 178 0.66 2.69 6.58
N VAL A 179 -0.62 2.90 6.28
CA VAL A 179 -1.12 3.49 5.04
C VAL A 179 -1.96 4.71 5.40
N ASP A 180 -1.48 5.88 5.06
CA ASP A 180 -2.13 7.17 5.33
C ASP A 180 -2.61 7.78 4.01
N GLY A 181 -3.92 7.97 3.86
CA GLY A 181 -4.54 8.62 2.71
C GLY A 181 -4.72 10.12 2.91
N TRP A 182 -4.49 10.91 1.87
CA TRP A 182 -4.52 12.38 1.88
C TRP A 182 -5.27 12.92 0.66
N PHE A 183 -5.90 14.09 0.78
CA PHE A 183 -6.45 14.83 -0.37
C PHE A 183 -5.65 16.09 -0.71
N ASP A 184 -4.74 16.51 0.16
CA ASP A 184 -3.88 17.68 -0.03
C ASP A 184 -2.41 17.26 -0.04
N LEU A 185 -1.78 17.35 -1.21
CA LEU A 185 -0.38 16.98 -1.39
C LEU A 185 0.57 17.88 -0.60
N GLU A 186 0.32 19.20 -0.65
CA GLU A 186 1.16 20.17 0.08
C GLU A 186 1.00 19.99 1.59
N GLY A 187 -0.23 19.75 2.03
CA GLY A 187 -0.53 19.43 3.42
C GLY A 187 0.15 18.17 3.88
N MET A 188 0.14 17.09 3.08
CA MET A 188 0.85 15.86 3.35
C MET A 188 2.36 16.08 3.49
N ILE A 189 2.98 16.74 2.52
CA ILE A 189 4.43 17.00 2.53
C ILE A 189 4.80 17.87 3.73
N ARG A 190 4.06 18.95 4.00
CA ARG A 190 4.28 19.80 5.15
C ARG A 190 4.16 19.03 6.47
N TYR A 191 3.11 18.21 6.63
CA TYR A 191 2.89 17.41 7.83
C TYR A 191 4.07 16.50 8.13
N TYR A 192 4.56 15.75 7.14
CA TYR A 192 5.69 14.84 7.35
C TYR A 192 7.04 15.54 7.51
N ASN A 193 7.22 16.74 6.94
CA ASN A 193 8.41 17.56 7.17
C ASN A 193 8.43 18.19 8.57
N GLU A 194 7.25 18.53 9.12
CA GLU A 194 7.11 19.09 10.46
C GLU A 194 6.99 18.02 11.55
N LEU A 195 6.66 16.78 11.16
CA LEU A 195 6.63 15.67 12.07
C LEU A 195 8.06 15.41 12.57
N ASP A 196 8.29 15.61 13.84
CA ASP A 196 9.53 15.14 14.45
C ASP A 196 9.47 13.61 14.53
N ALA A 197 9.79 12.99 13.39
CA ALA A 197 9.63 11.55 13.18
C ALA A 197 10.49 10.74 14.18
N GLY A 198 11.62 11.27 14.63
CA GLY A 198 12.46 10.60 15.61
C GLY A 198 11.68 10.28 16.90
N PRO A 199 11.29 11.29 17.69
CA PRO A 199 10.53 11.08 18.93
C PRO A 199 9.14 10.45 18.70
N ALA A 200 8.45 10.78 17.61
CA ALA A 200 7.13 10.22 17.34
C ALA A 200 7.15 8.71 17.04
N LEU A 201 8.22 8.23 16.41
CA LEU A 201 8.38 6.83 16.03
C LEU A 201 9.25 6.03 16.99
N ASP A 202 9.78 6.69 18.05
CA ASP A 202 10.66 6.05 19.01
C ASP A 202 10.01 4.85 19.69
N GLY A 203 10.72 3.74 19.65
CA GLY A 203 10.29 2.47 20.21
C GLY A 203 9.21 1.73 19.40
N ILE A 204 8.70 2.28 18.29
CA ILE A 204 7.77 1.55 17.40
C ILE A 204 8.55 0.55 16.56
N PHE A 205 9.57 1.02 15.86
CA PHE A 205 10.38 0.21 14.95
C PHE A 205 11.71 -0.22 15.57
N THR A 206 12.18 -1.41 15.23
CA THR A 206 13.47 -1.95 15.66
C THR A 206 14.62 -1.55 14.73
N ALA A 207 14.30 -1.01 13.55
CA ALA A 207 15.23 -0.48 12.56
C ALA A 207 14.59 0.74 11.87
N GLN A 208 15.40 1.51 11.14
CA GLN A 208 14.89 2.64 10.37
C GLN A 208 13.78 2.18 9.40
N PRO A 209 12.56 2.70 9.51
CA PRO A 209 11.48 2.34 8.60
C PRO A 209 11.70 2.95 7.21
N SER A 210 11.19 2.26 6.20
CA SER A 210 11.07 2.81 4.85
C SER A 210 9.82 3.67 4.75
N THR A 211 9.92 4.79 4.02
CA THR A 211 8.83 5.74 3.84
C THR A 211 8.63 6.03 2.35
N TRP A 212 7.39 6.06 1.91
CA TRP A 212 7.00 6.46 0.56
C TRP A 212 5.95 7.54 0.64
N LEU A 213 6.14 8.63 -0.08
CA LEU A 213 5.12 9.63 -0.37
C LEU A 213 4.70 9.48 -1.83
N LEU A 214 3.44 9.13 -2.04
CA LEU A 214 2.93 8.63 -3.32
C LEU A 214 1.83 9.51 -3.88
N LYS A 215 1.82 9.63 -5.20
CA LYS A 215 0.74 10.24 -5.99
C LYS A 215 0.31 9.29 -7.10
N HIS A 216 -0.91 9.45 -7.57
CA HIS A 216 -1.34 8.81 -8.81
C HIS A 216 -0.50 9.32 -9.99
N PRO A 217 0.03 8.46 -10.85
CA PRO A 217 0.82 8.90 -11.99
C PRO A 217 -0.07 9.54 -13.07
N ALA A 218 0.46 10.56 -13.74
CA ALA A 218 -0.26 11.25 -14.81
C ALA A 218 -0.58 10.34 -16.00
N GLY A 219 -1.71 10.59 -16.65
CA GLY A 219 -2.19 9.86 -17.82
C GLY A 219 -3.21 8.75 -17.46
N GLU A 220 -3.68 8.05 -18.48
CA GLU A 220 -4.67 6.98 -18.32
C GLU A 220 -3.98 5.65 -18.02
N TRP A 221 -4.11 5.20 -16.80
CA TRP A 221 -3.65 3.91 -16.32
C TRP A 221 -4.85 2.97 -16.20
N ILE A 222 -4.67 1.70 -16.49
CA ILE A 222 -5.74 0.71 -16.28
C ILE A 222 -5.76 0.34 -14.81
N GLU A 223 -6.88 0.68 -14.21
CA GLU A 223 -7.18 0.49 -12.80
C GLU A 223 -8.65 0.10 -12.63
N TRP A 224 -9.02 -0.51 -11.52
CA TRP A 224 -10.39 -0.86 -11.16
C TRP A 224 -10.64 -0.88 -9.67
#